data_13b4223f4ff982f39e11e30023c64b6b
#
_entry.id   13b4223f4ff982f39e11e30023c64b6b
#
_cell.length_a   1.000
_cell.length_b   1.000
_cell.length_c   1.000
_cell.angle_alpha   90.00
_cell.angle_beta   90.00
_cell.angle_gamma   90.00
#
_symmetry.space_group_name_H-M   'P 1'
#
loop_
_entity.id
_entity.type
_entity.pdbx_description
1 polymer ?
#
loop_
_entity_poly.entity_id
_entity_poly.type
_entity_poly.pdbx_seq_one_letter_code
_entity_poly.pdbx_strand_id
1 'polypeptide(L)'
;PDSRHHIVKVISDIVSRYDIDAIHMDDYFYPYPIQGLKLPDNETFKKYGLNKGYELGEIDRWRRDNVNTLVKTLSDTIKSIKPYVKFGVSPFGIYRNKAQSEIGSETKGLSCYDNLYADILLWANNGWLDYVIPQLYWELGHTAADYTTLFYWWKEAKPEQTQMFIGQDVGRSLNQIAKKL
;
A
#
# COMPACT_ATOMS: atom_id res chain seq x y z
N PRO A 1 -15.25 9.70 -7.36
CA PRO A 1 -15.66 10.59 -6.27
C PRO A 1 -16.56 9.88 -5.26
N ASP A 2 -17.62 9.20 -5.70
CA ASP A 2 -18.62 8.62 -4.82
C ASP A 2 -18.11 7.47 -3.95
N SER A 3 -17.36 6.53 -4.54
CA SER A 3 -16.78 5.40 -3.79
C SER A 3 -15.82 5.85 -2.70
N ARG A 4 -14.97 6.85 -2.99
CA ARG A 4 -14.05 7.42 -2.00
C ARG A 4 -14.80 8.08 -0.86
N HIS A 5 -15.78 8.89 -1.17
CA HIS A 5 -16.63 9.55 -0.17
C HIS A 5 -17.34 8.53 0.74
N HIS A 6 -17.83 7.44 0.15
CA HIS A 6 -18.46 6.36 0.91
C HIS A 6 -17.48 5.70 1.89
N ILE A 7 -16.28 5.34 1.44
CA ILE A 7 -15.24 4.74 2.31
C ILE A 7 -14.91 5.68 3.48
N VAL A 8 -14.65 6.95 3.19
CA VAL A 8 -14.34 7.95 4.23
C VAL A 8 -15.48 8.06 5.24
N LYS A 9 -16.74 8.06 4.78
CA LYS A 9 -17.92 8.11 5.66
C LYS A 9 -18.01 6.88 6.57
N VAL A 10 -17.76 5.68 6.03
CA VAL A 10 -17.75 4.43 6.82
C VAL A 10 -16.66 4.46 7.89
N ILE A 11 -15.44 4.83 7.52
CA ILE A 11 -14.32 4.91 8.49
C ILE A 11 -14.60 5.99 9.54
N SER A 12 -15.12 7.16 9.14
CA SER A 12 -15.53 8.22 10.06
C SER A 12 -16.55 7.72 11.09
N ASP A 13 -17.57 6.98 10.64
CA ASP A 13 -18.58 6.39 11.51
C ASP A 13 -17.97 5.39 12.50
N ILE A 14 -17.10 4.49 12.04
CA ILE A 14 -16.42 3.52 12.90
C ILE A 14 -15.58 4.23 13.97
N VAL A 15 -14.71 5.15 13.56
CA VAL A 15 -13.83 5.87 14.49
C VAL A 15 -14.66 6.68 15.51
N SER A 16 -15.77 7.27 15.09
CA SER A 16 -16.64 8.07 16.00
C SER A 16 -17.32 7.20 17.04
N ARG A 17 -17.87 6.06 16.65
CA ARG A 17 -18.76 5.25 17.50
C ARG A 17 -18.07 4.22 18.37
N TYR A 18 -16.92 3.69 17.93
CA TYR A 18 -16.27 2.58 18.63
C TYR A 18 -14.98 3.03 19.32
N ASP A 19 -14.71 2.43 20.46
CA ASP A 19 -13.45 2.58 21.17
C ASP A 19 -12.43 1.60 20.57
N ILE A 20 -11.64 2.12 19.63
CA ILE A 20 -10.66 1.36 18.86
C ILE A 20 -9.29 2.00 18.94
N ASP A 21 -8.25 1.18 18.86
CA ASP A 21 -6.85 1.60 18.89
C ASP A 21 -6.33 1.99 17.51
N ALA A 22 -6.83 1.33 16.46
CA ALA A 22 -6.35 1.53 15.10
C ALA A 22 -7.40 1.24 14.02
N ILE A 23 -7.19 1.84 12.86
CA ILE A 23 -7.74 1.42 11.57
C ILE A 23 -6.62 0.79 10.77
N HIS A 24 -6.89 -0.38 10.20
CA HIS A 24 -5.95 -1.12 9.37
C HIS A 24 -6.57 -1.48 8.03
N MET A 25 -5.81 -1.30 6.94
CA MET A 25 -6.23 -1.65 5.60
C MET A 25 -5.27 -2.67 4.98
N ASP A 26 -5.82 -3.56 4.19
CA ASP A 26 -5.08 -4.49 3.35
C ASP A 26 -4.56 -3.79 2.06
N ASP A 27 -3.99 -4.52 1.12
CA ASP A 27 -3.35 -4.02 -0.10
C ASP A 27 -4.29 -3.89 -1.33
N TYR A 28 -5.58 -4.13 -1.16
CA TYR A 28 -6.58 -4.12 -2.25
C TYR A 28 -7.01 -2.70 -2.65
N PHE A 29 -6.06 -1.83 -2.97
CA PHE A 29 -6.35 -0.47 -3.46
C PHE A 29 -6.83 -0.48 -4.91
N TYR A 30 -6.16 -1.23 -5.77
CA TYR A 30 -6.60 -1.63 -7.10
C TYR A 30 -6.62 -3.15 -7.17
N PRO A 31 -7.47 -3.75 -8.04
CA PRO A 31 -7.50 -5.20 -8.17
C PRO A 31 -6.17 -5.73 -8.69
N TYR A 32 -5.79 -6.92 -8.23
CA TYR A 32 -4.62 -7.61 -8.73
C TYR A 32 -4.73 -7.81 -10.25
N PRO A 33 -3.63 -7.60 -10.99
CA PRO A 33 -3.65 -7.76 -12.44
C PRO A 33 -3.95 -9.21 -12.83
N ILE A 34 -4.85 -9.39 -13.79
CA ILE A 34 -5.18 -10.67 -14.38
C ILE A 34 -4.53 -10.70 -15.77
N GLN A 35 -3.80 -11.78 -16.07
CA GLN A 35 -3.12 -11.92 -17.35
C GLN A 35 -4.09 -11.76 -18.53
N GLY A 36 -3.75 -10.87 -19.47
CA GLY A 36 -4.55 -10.59 -20.64
C GLY A 36 -5.73 -9.64 -20.44
N LEU A 37 -6.02 -9.23 -19.19
CA LEU A 37 -7.08 -8.25 -18.91
C LEU A 37 -6.48 -6.89 -18.53
N LYS A 38 -7.10 -5.84 -19.04
CA LYS A 38 -6.81 -4.46 -18.63
C LYS A 38 -7.91 -3.96 -17.71
N LEU A 39 -7.57 -3.07 -16.79
CA LEU A 39 -8.55 -2.37 -15.99
C LEU A 39 -9.50 -1.57 -16.88
N PRO A 40 -10.83 -1.69 -16.72
CA PRO A 40 -11.80 -1.04 -17.60
C PRO A 40 -12.08 0.41 -17.19
N ASP A 41 -11.03 1.19 -16.93
CA ASP A 41 -11.12 2.56 -16.40
C ASP A 41 -10.65 3.65 -17.37
N ASN A 42 -10.35 3.30 -18.65
CA ASN A 42 -9.90 4.25 -19.65
C ASN A 42 -10.90 5.39 -19.89
N GLU A 43 -12.20 5.09 -19.97
CA GLU A 43 -13.23 6.13 -20.17
C GLU A 43 -13.37 7.01 -18.91
N THR A 44 -13.21 6.41 -17.72
CA THR A 44 -13.18 7.15 -16.47
C THR A 44 -11.97 8.08 -16.40
N PHE A 45 -10.80 7.59 -16.83
CA PHE A 45 -9.59 8.41 -16.95
C PHE A 45 -9.76 9.56 -17.93
N LYS A 46 -10.28 9.31 -19.13
CA LYS A 46 -10.58 10.38 -20.11
C LYS A 46 -11.50 11.44 -19.52
N LYS A 47 -12.57 11.00 -18.85
CA LYS A 47 -13.56 11.92 -18.26
C LYS A 47 -13.03 12.72 -17.08
N TYR A 48 -12.25 12.13 -16.19
CA TYR A 48 -11.85 12.76 -14.91
C TYR A 48 -10.37 13.06 -14.81
N GLY A 49 -9.51 12.28 -15.46
CA GLY A 49 -8.06 12.48 -15.43
C GLY A 49 -7.65 13.64 -16.34
N LEU A 50 -8.03 13.60 -17.62
CA LEU A 50 -7.67 14.66 -18.58
C LEU A 50 -8.20 16.02 -18.13
N ASN A 51 -9.40 16.08 -17.56
CA ASN A 51 -9.97 17.32 -17.01
C ASN A 51 -9.23 17.87 -15.78
N LYS A 52 -8.35 17.07 -15.17
CA LYS A 52 -7.46 17.48 -14.07
C LYS A 52 -6.04 17.78 -14.52
N GLY A 53 -5.78 17.78 -15.83
CA GLY A 53 -4.46 18.10 -16.40
C GLY A 53 -3.51 16.92 -16.55
N TYR A 54 -3.96 15.68 -16.41
CA TYR A 54 -3.15 14.52 -16.76
C TYR A 54 -3.10 14.34 -18.28
N GLU A 55 -1.98 13.88 -18.81
CA GLU A 55 -1.84 13.51 -20.22
C GLU A 55 -2.31 12.07 -20.49
N LEU A 56 -2.58 11.74 -21.77
CA LEU A 56 -3.09 10.41 -22.15
C LEU A 56 -2.21 9.23 -21.68
N GLY A 57 -0.89 9.43 -21.59
CA GLY A 57 0.06 8.42 -21.11
C GLY A 57 0.16 8.31 -19.57
N GLU A 58 -0.49 9.18 -18.82
CA GLU A 58 -0.34 9.28 -17.36
C GLU A 58 -1.43 8.53 -16.55
N ILE A 59 -2.11 7.57 -17.15
CA ILE A 59 -3.18 6.83 -16.47
C ILE A 59 -2.70 6.16 -15.17
N ASP A 60 -1.49 5.61 -15.14
CA ASP A 60 -0.94 4.96 -13.95
C ASP A 60 -0.61 5.96 -12.85
N ARG A 61 -0.15 7.16 -13.20
CA ARG A 61 0.01 8.27 -12.26
C ARG A 61 -1.34 8.70 -11.70
N TRP A 62 -2.36 8.87 -12.55
CA TRP A 62 -3.71 9.20 -12.11
C TRP A 62 -4.30 8.15 -11.16
N ARG A 63 -4.06 6.85 -11.41
CA ARG A 63 -4.47 5.77 -10.51
C ARG A 63 -3.81 5.90 -9.14
N ARG A 64 -2.48 6.09 -9.09
CA ARG A 64 -1.76 6.32 -7.83
C ARG A 64 -2.27 7.55 -7.08
N ASP A 65 -2.49 8.65 -7.78
CA ASP A 65 -2.96 9.88 -7.16
C ASP A 65 -4.41 9.76 -6.62
N ASN A 66 -5.23 8.89 -7.21
CA ASN A 66 -6.53 8.54 -6.65
C ASN A 66 -6.41 7.78 -5.32
N VAL A 67 -5.47 6.83 -5.23
CA VAL A 67 -5.20 6.09 -3.98
C VAL A 67 -4.54 7.01 -2.96
N ASN A 68 -3.55 7.80 -3.36
CA ASN A 68 -2.88 8.78 -2.50
C ASN A 68 -3.91 9.74 -1.85
N THR A 69 -4.85 10.24 -2.66
CA THR A 69 -5.93 11.12 -2.17
C THR A 69 -6.83 10.40 -1.16
N LEU A 70 -7.16 9.12 -1.39
CA LEU A 70 -7.96 8.33 -0.44
C LEU A 70 -7.23 8.17 0.88
N VAL A 71 -5.99 7.70 0.85
CA VAL A 71 -5.18 7.45 2.06
C VAL A 71 -4.96 8.72 2.86
N LYS A 72 -4.61 9.83 2.20
CA LYS A 72 -4.50 11.13 2.86
C LYS A 72 -5.80 11.54 3.53
N THR A 73 -6.93 11.45 2.81
CA THR A 73 -8.24 11.84 3.35
C THR A 73 -8.62 10.97 4.56
N LEU A 74 -8.33 9.66 4.52
CA LEU A 74 -8.57 8.77 5.64
C LEU A 74 -7.70 9.14 6.86
N SER A 75 -6.42 9.38 6.65
CA SER A 75 -5.50 9.82 7.70
C SER A 75 -6.02 11.10 8.39
N ASP A 76 -6.31 12.14 7.59
CA ASP A 76 -6.82 13.42 8.09
C ASP A 76 -8.15 13.22 8.87
N THR A 77 -9.06 12.39 8.34
CA THR A 77 -10.36 12.10 8.97
C THR A 77 -10.19 11.39 10.31
N ILE A 78 -9.39 10.32 10.35
CA ILE A 78 -9.13 9.55 11.57
C ILE A 78 -8.54 10.48 12.65
N LYS A 79 -7.51 11.23 12.30
CA LYS A 79 -6.81 12.12 13.24
C LYS A 79 -7.67 13.30 13.70
N SER A 80 -8.57 13.79 12.87
CA SER A 80 -9.51 14.86 13.27
C SER A 80 -10.57 14.40 14.27
N ILE A 81 -10.96 13.12 14.23
CA ILE A 81 -11.99 12.56 15.13
C ILE A 81 -11.35 12.07 16.43
N LYS A 82 -10.31 11.23 16.32
CA LYS A 82 -9.58 10.66 17.46
C LYS A 82 -8.07 10.65 17.16
N PRO A 83 -7.32 11.66 17.58
CA PRO A 83 -5.88 11.79 17.26
C PRO A 83 -5.02 10.60 17.70
N TYR A 84 -5.45 9.86 18.72
CA TYR A 84 -4.73 8.70 19.25
C TYR A 84 -4.92 7.44 18.42
N VAL A 85 -6.01 7.32 17.65
CA VAL A 85 -6.27 6.15 16.81
C VAL A 85 -5.22 6.06 15.71
N LYS A 86 -4.54 4.91 15.66
CA LYS A 86 -3.48 4.66 14.68
C LYS A 86 -4.07 4.30 13.32
N PHE A 87 -3.34 4.64 12.26
CA PHE A 87 -3.70 4.24 10.91
C PHE A 87 -2.53 3.52 10.24
N GLY A 88 -2.76 2.32 9.75
CA GLY A 88 -1.75 1.49 9.11
C GLY A 88 -2.27 0.67 7.95
N VAL A 89 -1.33 0.12 7.18
CA VAL A 89 -1.63 -0.72 6.02
C VAL A 89 -0.73 -1.96 5.99
N SER A 90 -1.25 -3.06 5.44
CA SER A 90 -0.46 -4.24 5.07
C SER A 90 -0.22 -4.25 3.56
N PRO A 91 0.81 -3.57 3.04
CA PRO A 91 1.07 -3.54 1.62
C PRO A 91 1.62 -4.88 1.12
N PHE A 92 1.47 -5.14 -0.18
CA PHE A 92 2.18 -6.22 -0.84
C PHE A 92 3.69 -6.12 -0.57
N GLY A 93 4.37 -7.24 -0.37
CA GLY A 93 5.74 -7.26 0.15
C GLY A 93 6.81 -6.60 -0.73
N ILE A 94 6.60 -6.52 -2.05
CA ILE A 94 7.49 -5.82 -2.97
C ILE A 94 6.94 -4.42 -3.25
N TYR A 95 7.66 -3.38 -2.84
CA TYR A 95 7.29 -2.00 -3.20
C TYR A 95 7.52 -1.73 -4.68
N ARG A 96 8.75 -1.88 -5.16
CA ARG A 96 9.18 -1.86 -6.57
C ARG A 96 10.34 -2.83 -6.77
N ASN A 97 10.49 -3.35 -7.98
CA ASN A 97 11.67 -4.15 -8.31
C ASN A 97 12.82 -3.26 -8.78
N LYS A 98 14.06 -3.66 -8.54
CA LYS A 98 15.28 -2.94 -8.95
C LYS A 98 15.32 -2.68 -10.45
N ALA A 99 14.81 -3.61 -11.24
CA ALA A 99 14.74 -3.45 -12.70
C ALA A 99 13.84 -2.30 -13.18
N GLN A 100 12.87 -1.86 -12.36
CA GLN A 100 11.97 -0.74 -12.68
C GLN A 100 12.37 0.56 -12.00
N SER A 101 13.18 0.53 -10.94
CA SER A 101 13.51 1.72 -10.17
C SER A 101 14.79 1.52 -9.35
N GLU A 102 15.64 2.53 -9.33
CA GLU A 102 16.87 2.52 -8.51
C GLU A 102 16.60 2.32 -7.02
N ILE A 103 15.47 2.80 -6.52
CA ILE A 103 15.04 2.59 -5.13
C ILE A 103 14.36 1.24 -4.90
N GLY A 104 14.19 0.41 -5.93
CA GLY A 104 13.56 -0.91 -5.83
C GLY A 104 14.42 -1.94 -5.13
N SER A 105 13.78 -3.01 -4.62
CA SER A 105 14.45 -4.19 -4.07
C SER A 105 14.97 -5.13 -5.18
N GLU A 106 15.97 -5.94 -4.85
CA GLU A 106 16.51 -7.00 -5.74
C GLU A 106 15.50 -8.16 -5.84
N THR A 107 14.35 -7.89 -6.43
CA THR A 107 13.20 -8.78 -6.55
C THR A 107 12.65 -8.77 -7.97
N LYS A 108 11.72 -9.70 -8.23
CA LYS A 108 11.00 -9.82 -9.50
C LYS A 108 9.52 -10.12 -9.25
N GLY A 109 8.65 -9.58 -10.08
CA GLY A 109 7.22 -9.88 -10.04
C GLY A 109 6.36 -8.65 -9.77
N LEU A 110 5.16 -8.89 -9.27
CA LEU A 110 4.18 -7.87 -8.93
C LEU A 110 4.71 -6.96 -7.83
N SER A 111 4.39 -5.67 -7.90
CA SER A 111 4.82 -4.68 -6.92
C SER A 111 3.69 -3.72 -6.55
N CYS A 112 3.77 -3.12 -5.35
CA CYS A 112 2.79 -2.13 -4.88
C CYS A 112 2.63 -0.96 -5.84
N TYR A 113 3.74 -0.31 -6.13
CA TYR A 113 3.76 0.97 -6.85
C TYR A 113 3.34 0.82 -8.31
N ASP A 114 3.91 -0.19 -9.02
CA ASP A 114 3.73 -0.31 -10.47
C ASP A 114 2.46 -1.08 -10.85
N ASN A 115 2.00 -2.02 -10.02
CA ASN A 115 0.89 -2.90 -10.37
C ASN A 115 -0.38 -2.67 -9.54
N LEU A 116 -0.24 -2.27 -8.27
CA LEU A 116 -1.36 -2.02 -7.37
C LEU A 116 -1.60 -0.53 -7.14
N TYR A 117 -0.79 0.33 -7.76
CA TYR A 117 -0.89 1.79 -7.70
C TYR A 117 -0.87 2.35 -6.27
N ALA A 118 -0.13 1.68 -5.38
CA ALA A 118 0.00 2.02 -3.97
C ALA A 118 1.39 2.58 -3.67
N ASP A 119 1.46 3.87 -3.35
CA ASP A 119 2.72 4.57 -3.05
C ASP A 119 2.96 4.65 -1.54
N ILE A 120 3.31 3.50 -0.95
CA ILE A 120 3.48 3.35 0.49
C ILE A 120 4.54 4.30 1.06
N LEU A 121 5.65 4.49 0.33
CA LEU A 121 6.72 5.38 0.79
C LEU A 121 6.27 6.84 0.81
N LEU A 122 5.48 7.27 -0.17
CA LEU A 122 4.88 8.61 -0.15
C LEU A 122 4.02 8.80 1.11
N TRP A 123 3.17 7.81 1.42
CA TRP A 123 2.25 7.90 2.56
C TRP A 123 2.99 7.93 3.89
N ALA A 124 4.01 7.07 4.02
CA ALA A 124 4.87 7.02 5.20
C ALA A 124 5.69 8.31 5.38
N ASN A 125 6.33 8.81 4.31
CA ASN A 125 7.13 10.02 4.34
C ASN A 125 6.31 11.28 4.68
N ASN A 126 5.04 11.31 4.31
CA ASN A 126 4.14 12.41 4.65
C ASN A 126 3.47 12.24 6.03
N GLY A 127 3.77 11.16 6.77
CA GLY A 127 3.18 10.90 8.07
C GLY A 127 1.68 10.56 8.01
N TRP A 128 1.18 10.07 6.85
CA TRP A 128 -0.21 9.63 6.73
C TRP A 128 -0.46 8.27 7.35
N LEU A 129 0.62 7.48 7.57
CA LEU A 129 0.58 6.18 8.22
C LEU A 129 1.39 6.21 9.51
N ASP A 130 0.84 5.67 10.59
CA ASP A 130 1.55 5.43 11.83
C ASP A 130 2.41 4.17 11.74
N TYR A 131 1.97 3.16 10.97
CA TYR A 131 2.69 1.90 10.81
C TYR A 131 2.42 1.22 9.46
N VAL A 132 3.32 0.33 9.08
CA VAL A 132 3.20 -0.55 7.91
C VAL A 132 3.48 -1.99 8.30
N ILE A 133 2.76 -2.94 7.66
CA ILE A 133 2.95 -4.38 7.85
C ILE A 133 3.17 -5.04 6.48
N PRO A 134 4.34 -4.89 5.83
CA PRO A 134 4.60 -5.52 4.54
C PRO A 134 4.38 -7.02 4.60
N GLN A 135 3.69 -7.57 3.61
CA GLN A 135 3.33 -9.00 3.52
C GLN A 135 4.52 -9.80 2.97
N LEU A 136 5.47 -10.18 3.85
CA LEU A 136 6.65 -10.95 3.46
C LEU A 136 6.39 -12.45 3.57
N TYR A 137 5.47 -12.97 2.75
CA TYR A 137 4.99 -14.35 2.82
C TYR A 137 5.89 -15.36 2.12
N TRP A 138 6.97 -14.92 1.50
CA TRP A 138 7.95 -15.81 0.83
C TRP A 138 8.94 -16.44 1.80
N GLU A 139 9.52 -17.55 1.35
CA GLU A 139 10.54 -18.27 2.09
C GLU A 139 11.91 -17.57 2.03
N LEU A 140 12.77 -17.92 2.98
CA LEU A 140 14.18 -17.58 2.92
C LEU A 140 14.81 -18.24 1.68
N GLY A 141 15.55 -17.46 0.88
CA GLY A 141 16.17 -17.92 -0.38
C GLY A 141 15.19 -18.02 -1.56
N HIS A 142 13.98 -17.47 -1.48
CA HIS A 142 13.06 -17.46 -2.61
C HIS A 142 13.63 -16.65 -3.78
N THR A 143 13.74 -17.26 -4.96
CA THR A 143 14.47 -16.72 -6.12
C THR A 143 13.98 -15.38 -6.67
N ALA A 144 12.69 -15.08 -6.51
CA ALA A 144 12.09 -13.86 -7.02
C ALA A 144 11.80 -12.82 -5.93
N ALA A 145 11.65 -13.25 -4.68
CA ALA A 145 11.24 -12.38 -3.57
C ALA A 145 11.74 -12.95 -2.24
N ASP A 146 13.07 -12.99 -2.06
CA ASP A 146 13.66 -13.49 -0.83
C ASP A 146 13.23 -12.65 0.38
N TYR A 147 12.81 -13.33 1.43
CA TYR A 147 12.39 -12.69 2.68
C TYR A 147 13.46 -11.75 3.25
N THR A 148 14.72 -12.22 3.32
CA THR A 148 15.83 -11.44 3.89
C THR A 148 16.07 -10.16 3.11
N THR A 149 16.10 -10.26 1.78
CA THR A 149 16.23 -9.11 0.88
C THR A 149 15.12 -8.08 1.11
N LEU A 150 13.88 -8.53 1.18
CA LEU A 150 12.73 -7.65 1.40
C LEU A 150 12.71 -7.05 2.81
N PHE A 151 13.05 -7.82 3.83
CA PHE A 151 13.11 -7.33 5.21
C PHE A 151 14.10 -6.17 5.36
N TYR A 152 15.33 -6.34 4.87
CA TYR A 152 16.34 -5.27 4.94
C TYR A 152 15.97 -4.08 4.06
N TRP A 153 15.41 -4.32 2.89
CA TRP A 153 14.93 -3.24 2.03
C TRP A 153 13.87 -2.38 2.73
N TRP A 154 12.84 -3.00 3.32
CA TRP A 154 11.79 -2.26 4.06
C TRP A 154 12.33 -1.54 5.29
N LYS A 155 13.26 -2.17 6.01
CA LYS A 155 13.90 -1.57 7.17
C LYS A 155 14.64 -0.27 6.83
N GLU A 156 15.30 -0.23 5.68
CA GLU A 156 16.07 0.93 5.21
C GLU A 156 15.18 1.98 4.52
N ALA A 157 14.19 1.55 3.74
CA ALA A 157 13.37 2.44 2.92
C ALA A 157 12.30 3.20 3.70
N LYS A 158 11.78 2.64 4.82
CA LYS A 158 10.76 3.31 5.61
C LYS A 158 11.33 4.51 6.38
N PRO A 159 10.55 5.61 6.55
CA PRO A 159 10.93 6.69 7.45
C PRO A 159 11.00 6.22 8.91
N GLU A 160 11.87 6.84 9.71
CA GLU A 160 12.06 6.47 11.13
C GLU A 160 10.77 6.58 11.96
N GLN A 161 9.96 7.61 11.70
CA GLN A 161 8.70 7.85 12.42
C GLN A 161 7.61 6.81 12.14
N THR A 162 7.72 6.04 11.05
CA THR A 162 6.74 5.00 10.70
C THR A 162 7.17 3.67 11.31
N GLN A 163 6.34 3.11 12.18
CA GLN A 163 6.59 1.79 12.75
C GLN A 163 6.46 0.71 11.67
N MET A 164 7.31 -0.33 11.75
CA MET A 164 7.25 -1.47 10.85
C MET A 164 7.05 -2.76 11.63
N PHE A 165 6.06 -3.51 11.22
CA PHE A 165 5.87 -4.91 11.59
C PHE A 165 5.97 -5.76 10.33
N ILE A 166 6.14 -7.07 10.45
CA ILE A 166 6.26 -7.95 9.29
C ILE A 166 5.08 -8.91 9.25
N GLY A 167 4.34 -8.87 8.14
CA GLY A 167 3.30 -9.85 7.83
C GLY A 167 3.92 -11.21 7.51
N GLN A 168 3.52 -12.27 8.22
CA GLN A 168 4.00 -13.62 8.05
C GLN A 168 2.86 -14.56 7.64
N ASP A 169 3.15 -15.50 6.75
CA ASP A 169 2.25 -16.61 6.43
C ASP A 169 2.66 -17.83 7.26
N VAL A 170 1.96 -18.05 8.36
CA VAL A 170 2.23 -19.16 9.28
C VAL A 170 2.03 -20.51 8.60
N GLY A 171 1.06 -20.63 7.69
CA GLY A 171 0.76 -21.87 6.98
C GLY A 171 1.85 -22.33 6.03
N ARG A 172 2.54 -21.38 5.37
CA ARG A 172 3.60 -21.67 4.37
C ARG A 172 4.99 -21.76 4.97
N SER A 173 5.24 -21.08 6.07
CA SER A 173 6.62 -20.86 6.56
C SER A 173 6.87 -21.41 7.95
N LEU A 174 6.04 -22.33 8.47
CA LEU A 174 6.16 -22.89 9.83
C LEU A 174 7.61 -23.31 10.17
N ASN A 175 8.27 -24.02 9.28
CA ASN A 175 9.63 -24.52 9.50
C ASN A 175 10.72 -23.42 9.41
N GLN A 176 10.38 -22.23 8.98
CA GLN A 176 11.32 -21.11 8.80
C GLN A 176 11.03 -19.92 9.70
N ILE A 177 9.88 -19.89 10.38
CA ILE A 177 9.46 -18.74 11.20
C ILE A 177 10.53 -18.41 12.24
N ALA A 178 11.02 -19.40 12.98
CA ALA A 178 12.07 -19.19 13.99
C ALA A 178 13.39 -18.64 13.43
N LYS A 179 13.63 -18.77 12.12
CA LYS A 179 14.80 -18.22 11.43
C LYS A 179 14.57 -16.81 10.86
N LYS A 180 13.30 -16.42 10.75
CA LYS A 180 12.88 -15.10 10.27
C LYS A 180 12.74 -14.06 11.39
N LEU A 181 12.62 -14.53 12.62
CA LEU A 181 12.55 -13.72 13.85
C LEU A 181 13.96 -13.42 14.36
#